data_16acebded008ece4ed67c7cafb2a382e
#
_entry.id   16acebded008ece4ed67c7cafb2a382e
#
_cell.length_a   1.000
_cell.length_b   1.000
_cell.length_c   1.000
_cell.angle_alpha   90.00
_cell.angle_beta   90.00
_cell.angle_gamma   90.00
#
_symmetry.space_group_name_H-M   'P 1'
#
loop_
_entity.id
_entity.type
_entity.pdbx_description
1 polymer ?
#
loop_
_entity_poly.entity_id
_entity_poly.type
_entity_poly.pdbx_seq_one_letter_code
_entity_poly.pdbx_strand_id
1 'polypeptide(L)'
;MDSRLIIVPETDSTNLALRREYQKFPDGTLYCALNQTAGRGRLNRRWVTPPDSALCCSMLFKRVAEPYHAGAVIALAALDVINGCLGNEEAFFKWPNDIYIKSAKLAGILSEGVIENGRFTAIISGVGININQDADTLAQLDNNATSIYCQCGRSYDLETLYAGLFTAAIRIYERYLSSPEEIIFLWKKANRLQGRLIEAVRPDGTVLRGIFRDIAPDGAMLLELDNTMHRFDCGDIKITPSFDEV
;
A
#
# COMPACT_ATOMS: atom_id res chain seq x y z
N MET A 1 -19.01 5.30 -12.46
CA MET A 1 -18.59 3.88 -12.32
C MET A 1 -19.59 3.17 -11.44
N ASP A 2 -20.02 1.96 -11.78
CA ASP A 2 -20.90 1.15 -10.90
C ASP A 2 -20.04 0.40 -9.88
N SER A 3 -19.46 1.15 -8.94
CA SER A 3 -18.55 0.65 -7.91
C SER A 3 -19.29 0.37 -6.61
N ARG A 4 -18.75 -0.54 -5.77
CA ARG A 4 -19.43 -1.00 -4.56
C ARG A 4 -18.48 -1.04 -3.37
N LEU A 5 -18.96 -0.53 -2.23
CA LEU A 5 -18.32 -0.73 -0.93
C LEU A 5 -19.02 -1.93 -0.22
N ILE A 6 -18.22 -2.90 0.21
CA ILE A 6 -18.66 -4.08 0.95
C ILE A 6 -17.85 -4.15 2.24
N ILE A 7 -18.50 -4.19 3.37
CA ILE A 7 -17.87 -4.36 4.68
C ILE A 7 -18.41 -5.63 5.32
N VAL A 8 -17.52 -6.55 5.69
CA VAL A 8 -17.88 -7.80 6.37
C VAL A 8 -17.26 -7.85 7.76
N PRO A 9 -17.89 -8.54 8.73
CA PRO A 9 -17.31 -8.67 10.06
C PRO A 9 -15.97 -9.41 10.03
N GLU A 10 -15.87 -10.51 9.26
CA GLU A 10 -14.69 -11.35 9.22
C GLU A 10 -14.49 -12.03 7.86
N THR A 11 -13.24 -12.21 7.47
CA THR A 11 -12.82 -13.06 6.35
C THR A 11 -11.42 -13.63 6.61
N ASP A 12 -10.98 -14.59 5.80
CA ASP A 12 -9.58 -15.05 5.81
C ASP A 12 -8.61 -13.97 5.34
N SER A 13 -8.88 -13.41 4.15
CA SER A 13 -8.15 -12.30 3.56
C SER A 13 -9.04 -11.58 2.56
N THR A 14 -9.06 -10.25 2.59
CA THR A 14 -9.84 -9.43 1.66
C THR A 14 -9.40 -9.63 0.21
N ASN A 15 -8.08 -9.83 -0.06
CA ASN A 15 -7.58 -10.19 -1.38
C ASN A 15 -8.13 -11.56 -1.84
N LEU A 16 -8.12 -12.57 -0.98
CA LEU A 16 -8.61 -13.90 -1.32
C LEU A 16 -10.13 -13.91 -1.50
N ALA A 17 -10.87 -13.19 -0.67
CA ALA A 17 -12.31 -13.05 -0.79
C ALA A 17 -12.72 -12.48 -2.15
N LEU A 18 -12.10 -11.35 -2.55
CA LEU A 18 -12.32 -10.78 -3.88
C LEU A 18 -11.89 -11.74 -5.00
N ARG A 19 -10.74 -12.41 -4.86
CA ARG A 19 -10.21 -13.33 -5.88
C ARG A 19 -11.15 -14.50 -6.16
N ARG A 20 -11.81 -15.05 -5.14
CA ARG A 20 -12.74 -16.17 -5.30
C ARG A 20 -13.98 -15.81 -6.12
N GLU A 21 -14.38 -14.55 -6.09
CA GLU A 21 -15.65 -14.12 -6.68
C GLU A 21 -15.55 -12.85 -7.56
N TYR A 22 -14.33 -12.48 -8.00
CA TYR A 22 -14.07 -11.21 -8.69
C TYR A 22 -14.96 -10.98 -9.91
N GLN A 23 -15.39 -12.05 -10.59
CA GLN A 23 -16.28 -11.97 -11.74
C GLN A 23 -17.66 -11.42 -11.40
N LYS A 24 -18.15 -11.67 -10.17
CA LYS A 24 -19.48 -11.24 -9.67
C LYS A 24 -19.51 -9.77 -9.26
N PHE A 25 -18.36 -9.18 -9.01
CA PHE A 25 -18.27 -7.80 -8.53
C PHE A 25 -17.98 -6.83 -9.67
N PRO A 26 -18.56 -5.62 -9.66
CA PRO A 26 -18.20 -4.58 -10.61
C PRO A 26 -16.76 -4.10 -10.40
N ASP A 27 -16.18 -3.51 -11.46
CA ASP A 27 -14.90 -2.82 -11.40
C ASP A 27 -14.96 -1.68 -10.39
N GLY A 28 -13.90 -1.50 -9.60
CA GLY A 28 -13.88 -0.51 -8.52
C GLY A 28 -14.56 -0.96 -7.22
N THR A 29 -14.94 -2.24 -7.07
CA THR A 29 -15.43 -2.74 -5.79
C THR A 29 -14.32 -2.71 -4.74
N LEU A 30 -14.60 -2.09 -3.59
CA LEU A 30 -13.77 -2.14 -2.38
C LEU A 30 -14.40 -3.11 -1.38
N TYR A 31 -13.68 -4.19 -1.08
CA TYR A 31 -14.06 -5.22 -0.12
C TYR A 31 -13.25 -5.06 1.15
N CYS A 32 -13.91 -4.85 2.27
CA CYS A 32 -13.34 -4.54 3.58
C CYS A 32 -13.74 -5.61 4.60
N ALA A 33 -12.87 -5.83 5.60
CA ALA A 33 -13.18 -6.71 6.72
C ALA A 33 -12.72 -6.06 8.04
N LEU A 34 -13.56 -6.15 9.07
CA LEU A 34 -13.21 -5.71 10.44
C LEU A 34 -12.16 -6.63 11.05
N ASN A 35 -12.17 -7.92 10.68
CA ASN A 35 -11.18 -8.91 11.08
C ASN A 35 -10.67 -9.75 9.89
N GLN A 36 -9.37 -9.99 9.82
CA GLN A 36 -8.76 -10.97 8.91
C GLN A 36 -8.09 -12.11 9.71
N THR A 37 -8.55 -13.35 9.52
CA THR A 37 -7.97 -14.52 10.21
C THR A 37 -6.68 -15.03 9.57
N ALA A 38 -6.44 -14.71 8.29
CA ALA A 38 -5.27 -15.11 7.52
C ALA A 38 -4.78 -13.98 6.60
N GLY A 39 -4.66 -12.75 7.14
CA GLY A 39 -4.16 -11.59 6.40
C GLY A 39 -2.79 -11.83 5.79
N ARG A 40 -2.55 -11.32 4.57
CA ARG A 40 -1.38 -11.60 3.74
C ARG A 40 -0.58 -10.35 3.44
N GLY A 41 0.74 -10.50 3.47
CA GLY A 41 1.72 -9.55 2.95
C GLY A 41 2.54 -10.15 1.81
N ARG A 42 3.50 -9.40 1.28
CA ARG A 42 4.46 -9.86 0.25
C ARG A 42 5.36 -10.99 0.80
N LEU A 43 5.92 -11.80 -0.11
CA LEU A 43 6.89 -12.85 0.20
C LEU A 43 6.39 -13.83 1.28
N ASN A 44 5.10 -14.18 1.25
CA ASN A 44 4.44 -15.06 2.23
C ASN A 44 4.47 -14.55 3.69
N ARG A 45 4.78 -13.27 3.91
CA ARG A 45 4.62 -12.64 5.23
C ARG A 45 3.13 -12.56 5.59
N ARG A 46 2.84 -12.57 6.88
CA ARG A 46 1.47 -12.37 7.37
C ARG A 46 1.25 -10.89 7.66
N TRP A 47 0.02 -10.42 7.38
CA TRP A 47 -0.50 -9.17 7.90
C TRP A 47 -1.40 -9.50 9.07
N VAL A 48 -1.01 -9.15 10.28
CA VAL A 48 -1.72 -9.48 11.52
C VAL A 48 -2.16 -8.19 12.18
N THR A 49 -3.45 -8.11 12.49
CA THR A 49 -4.04 -7.00 13.23
C THR A 49 -5.04 -7.54 14.25
N PRO A 50 -5.12 -6.96 15.44
CA PRO A 50 -6.27 -7.23 16.31
C PRO A 50 -7.57 -6.85 15.62
N PRO A 51 -8.69 -7.51 15.94
CA PRO A 51 -10.00 -7.11 15.43
C PRO A 51 -10.30 -5.64 15.73
N ASP A 52 -11.04 -5.00 14.85
CA ASP A 52 -11.52 -3.61 14.99
C ASP A 52 -10.44 -2.56 15.28
N SER A 53 -9.20 -2.79 14.81
CA SER A 53 -8.08 -1.88 15.10
C SER A 53 -7.39 -1.30 13.86
N ALA A 54 -7.65 -1.86 12.68
CA ALA A 54 -7.00 -1.49 11.43
C ALA A 54 -7.99 -1.47 10.26
N LEU A 55 -7.69 -0.70 9.22
CA LEU A 55 -8.37 -0.87 7.95
C LEU A 55 -7.74 -2.03 7.18
N CYS A 56 -8.55 -3.02 6.84
CA CYS A 56 -8.17 -4.16 6.01
C CYS A 56 -9.11 -4.20 4.81
N CYS A 57 -8.65 -3.82 3.64
CA CYS A 57 -9.47 -3.78 2.43
C CYS A 57 -8.70 -4.13 1.17
N SER A 58 -9.45 -4.52 0.15
CA SER A 58 -8.93 -4.81 -1.19
C SER A 58 -9.84 -4.24 -2.24
N MET A 59 -9.27 -3.62 -3.28
CA MET A 59 -10.01 -3.07 -4.41
C MET A 59 -9.79 -3.91 -5.66
N LEU A 60 -10.87 -4.11 -6.40
CA LEU A 60 -10.89 -4.83 -7.67
C LEU A 60 -10.69 -3.87 -8.84
N PHE A 61 -9.70 -4.15 -9.68
CA PHE A 61 -9.39 -3.41 -10.89
C PHE A 61 -9.51 -4.31 -12.11
N LYS A 62 -10.44 -4.02 -13.01
CA LYS A 62 -10.64 -4.75 -14.27
C LYS A 62 -10.09 -4.02 -15.51
N ARG A 63 -9.70 -2.75 -15.34
CA ARG A 63 -9.20 -1.87 -16.42
C ARG A 63 -7.79 -1.35 -16.18
N VAL A 64 -7.05 -1.96 -15.28
CA VAL A 64 -5.64 -1.67 -15.01
C VAL A 64 -4.81 -2.85 -15.49
N ALA A 65 -3.78 -2.58 -16.30
CA ALA A 65 -2.95 -3.64 -16.89
C ALA A 65 -1.80 -4.08 -15.96
N GLU A 66 -1.31 -3.17 -15.12
CA GLU A 66 -0.10 -3.38 -14.32
C GLU A 66 -0.41 -3.40 -12.83
N PRO A 67 -0.02 -4.47 -12.09
CA PRO A 67 -0.32 -4.58 -10.66
C PRO A 67 0.16 -3.38 -9.81
N TYR A 68 1.30 -2.79 -10.15
CA TYR A 68 1.80 -1.66 -9.38
C TYR A 68 1.04 -0.34 -9.66
N HIS A 69 0.39 -0.19 -10.82
CA HIS A 69 -0.53 0.92 -11.07
C HIS A 69 -1.76 0.83 -10.15
N ALA A 70 -2.32 -0.36 -9.98
CA ALA A 70 -3.37 -0.59 -8.98
C ALA A 70 -2.88 -0.27 -7.57
N GLY A 71 -1.65 -0.67 -7.25
CA GLY A 71 -0.98 -0.32 -5.99
C GLY A 71 -0.80 1.19 -5.81
N ALA A 72 -0.47 1.93 -6.87
CA ALA A 72 -0.34 3.39 -6.84
C ALA A 72 -1.68 4.08 -6.53
N VAL A 73 -2.77 3.64 -7.15
CA VAL A 73 -4.13 4.16 -6.87
C VAL A 73 -4.48 3.97 -5.40
N ILE A 74 -4.29 2.75 -4.86
CA ILE A 74 -4.58 2.44 -3.45
C ILE A 74 -3.63 3.17 -2.51
N ALA A 75 -2.33 3.30 -2.84
CA ALA A 75 -1.37 4.04 -2.02
C ALA A 75 -1.75 5.50 -1.86
N LEU A 76 -2.13 6.17 -2.95
CA LEU A 76 -2.56 7.56 -2.92
C LEU A 76 -3.88 7.73 -2.15
N ALA A 77 -4.83 6.81 -2.29
CA ALA A 77 -6.07 6.82 -1.52
C ALA A 77 -5.81 6.61 -0.02
N ALA A 78 -4.92 5.71 0.33
CA ALA A 78 -4.51 5.48 1.71
C ALA A 78 -3.81 6.71 2.31
N LEU A 79 -2.90 7.35 1.56
CA LEU A 79 -2.24 8.59 1.98
C LEU A 79 -3.25 9.74 2.21
N ASP A 80 -4.26 9.86 1.36
CA ASP A 80 -5.32 10.87 1.52
C ASP A 80 -6.07 10.70 2.86
N VAL A 81 -6.47 9.47 3.19
CA VAL A 81 -7.13 9.15 4.46
C VAL A 81 -6.19 9.35 5.66
N ILE A 82 -4.97 8.86 5.58
CA ILE A 82 -3.96 8.96 6.63
C ILE A 82 -3.67 10.43 6.95
N ASN A 83 -3.37 11.23 5.92
CA ASN A 83 -3.05 12.65 6.09
C ASN A 83 -4.26 13.43 6.61
N GLY A 84 -5.48 13.07 6.21
CA GLY A 84 -6.72 13.61 6.78
C GLY A 84 -6.86 13.33 8.28
N CYS A 85 -6.50 12.14 8.75
CA CYS A 85 -6.51 11.79 10.18
C CYS A 85 -5.41 12.54 10.96
N LEU A 86 -4.22 12.64 10.40
CA LEU A 86 -3.07 13.28 11.05
C LEU A 86 -3.16 14.81 11.03
N GLY A 87 -3.87 15.38 10.06
CA GLY A 87 -3.94 16.83 9.85
C GLY A 87 -2.67 17.43 9.24
N ASN A 88 -1.81 16.59 8.68
CA ASN A 88 -0.56 16.99 8.02
C ASN A 88 -0.20 15.96 6.91
N GLU A 89 0.84 16.28 6.12
CA GLU A 89 1.32 15.41 5.02
C GLU A 89 2.65 14.72 5.36
N GLU A 90 2.84 14.27 6.59
CA GLU A 90 4.10 13.62 7.00
C GLU A 90 4.21 12.17 6.51
N ALA A 91 3.07 11.48 6.29
CA ALA A 91 3.09 10.13 5.75
C ALA A 91 3.57 10.14 4.29
N PHE A 92 4.34 9.13 3.92
CA PHE A 92 4.90 8.99 2.57
C PHE A 92 4.91 7.54 2.09
N PHE A 93 4.88 7.37 0.78
CA PHE A 93 5.04 6.06 0.16
C PHE A 93 6.51 5.66 0.19
N LYS A 94 6.79 4.45 0.65
CA LYS A 94 8.11 3.81 0.60
C LYS A 94 8.05 2.64 -0.38
N TRP A 95 8.81 2.74 -1.46
CA TRP A 95 8.93 1.64 -2.41
C TRP A 95 9.33 0.32 -1.71
N PRO A 96 8.76 -0.82 -2.11
CA PRO A 96 7.83 -0.98 -3.24
C PRO A 96 6.36 -0.85 -2.86
N ASN A 97 5.95 -0.90 -1.59
CA ASN A 97 4.56 -1.18 -1.23
C ASN A 97 4.14 -0.76 0.18
N ASP A 98 4.91 0.08 0.84
CA ASP A 98 4.63 0.46 2.22
C ASP A 98 4.33 1.96 2.33
N ILE A 99 3.58 2.35 3.36
CA ILE A 99 3.42 3.73 3.77
C ILE A 99 4.08 3.88 5.14
N TYR A 100 4.91 4.88 5.25
CA TYR A 100 5.70 5.21 6.44
C TYR A 100 5.37 6.60 6.95
N ILE A 101 5.58 6.79 8.23
CA ILE A 101 5.71 8.10 8.86
C ILE A 101 7.03 8.08 9.64
N LYS A 102 7.90 9.05 9.40
CA LYS A 102 9.29 8.99 9.87
C LYS A 102 9.93 7.64 9.46
N SER A 103 10.50 6.91 10.40
CA SER A 103 11.11 5.59 10.17
C SER A 103 10.15 4.40 10.40
N ALA A 104 8.89 4.64 10.82
CA ALA A 104 7.96 3.58 11.22
C ALA A 104 6.89 3.27 10.15
N LYS A 105 6.58 1.99 9.98
CA LYS A 105 5.59 1.50 9.02
C LYS A 105 4.18 1.70 9.54
N LEU A 106 3.36 2.41 8.76
CA LEU A 106 1.96 2.70 9.04
C LEU A 106 0.99 1.82 8.25
N ALA A 107 1.34 1.50 6.99
CA ALA A 107 0.51 0.68 6.13
C ALA A 107 1.34 -0.18 5.17
N GLY A 108 0.70 -1.26 4.67
CA GLY A 108 1.26 -2.12 3.65
C GLY A 108 0.26 -2.41 2.54
N ILE A 109 0.76 -2.49 1.30
CA ILE A 109 -0.04 -2.72 0.09
C ILE A 109 0.37 -4.04 -0.55
N LEU A 110 -0.61 -4.81 -1.02
CA LEU A 110 -0.40 -6.07 -1.74
C LEU A 110 -1.25 -6.13 -2.99
N SER A 111 -0.62 -5.96 -4.15
CA SER A 111 -1.30 -6.08 -5.46
C SER A 111 -1.02 -7.44 -6.08
N GLU A 112 -2.07 -8.15 -6.47
CA GLU A 112 -2.02 -9.49 -7.05
C GLU A 112 -2.83 -9.53 -8.35
N GLY A 113 -2.20 -10.02 -9.43
CA GLY A 113 -2.89 -10.25 -10.70
C GLY A 113 -3.76 -11.52 -10.67
N VAL A 114 -4.92 -11.45 -11.29
CA VAL A 114 -5.74 -12.61 -11.64
C VAL A 114 -5.44 -12.94 -13.09
N ILE A 115 -4.93 -14.16 -13.34
CA ILE A 115 -4.53 -14.59 -14.67
C ILE A 115 -5.45 -15.75 -15.09
N GLU A 116 -6.12 -15.60 -16.25
CA GLU A 116 -6.90 -16.64 -16.90
C GLU A 116 -6.42 -16.81 -18.34
N ASN A 117 -6.20 -18.03 -18.76
CA ASN A 117 -5.70 -18.33 -20.11
C ASN A 117 -4.44 -17.53 -20.52
N GLY A 118 -3.54 -17.31 -19.56
CA GLY A 118 -2.28 -16.58 -19.77
C GLY A 118 -2.41 -15.05 -19.91
N ARG A 119 -3.58 -14.47 -19.58
CA ARG A 119 -3.82 -13.03 -19.63
C ARG A 119 -4.28 -12.51 -18.27
N PHE A 120 -3.87 -11.31 -17.93
CA PHE A 120 -4.45 -10.59 -16.78
C PHE A 120 -5.92 -10.27 -17.09
N THR A 121 -6.82 -10.72 -16.23
CA THR A 121 -8.26 -10.44 -16.31
C THR A 121 -8.71 -9.45 -15.26
N ALA A 122 -7.99 -9.34 -14.16
CA ALA A 122 -8.19 -8.36 -13.13
C ALA A 122 -6.93 -8.22 -12.27
N ILE A 123 -6.86 -7.13 -11.50
CA ILE A 123 -5.88 -6.94 -10.43
C ILE A 123 -6.65 -6.69 -9.15
N ILE A 124 -6.19 -7.29 -8.05
CA ILE A 124 -6.71 -7.06 -6.72
C ILE A 124 -5.61 -6.42 -5.91
N SER A 125 -5.82 -5.20 -5.46
CA SER A 125 -4.85 -4.47 -4.64
C SER A 125 -5.40 -4.28 -3.24
N GLY A 126 -4.79 -4.97 -2.27
CA GLY A 126 -5.11 -4.88 -0.86
C GLY A 126 -4.29 -3.81 -0.16
N VAL A 127 -4.87 -3.21 0.88
CA VAL A 127 -4.17 -2.33 1.81
C VAL A 127 -4.56 -2.66 3.24
N GLY A 128 -3.56 -2.75 4.11
CA GLY A 128 -3.72 -2.78 5.56
C GLY A 128 -3.16 -1.47 6.15
N ILE A 129 -3.96 -0.76 6.93
CA ILE A 129 -3.56 0.50 7.58
C ILE A 129 -3.75 0.36 9.08
N ASN A 130 -2.70 0.55 9.86
CA ASN A 130 -2.77 0.57 11.31
C ASN A 130 -3.47 1.84 11.79
N ILE A 131 -4.60 1.72 12.47
CA ILE A 131 -5.44 2.86 12.90
C ILE A 131 -5.39 3.03 14.43
N ASN A 132 -6.04 2.14 15.16
CA ASN A 132 -6.32 2.29 16.58
C ASN A 132 -5.41 1.46 17.51
N GLN A 133 -4.41 0.76 16.97
CA GLN A 133 -3.47 -0.02 17.78
C GLN A 133 -2.60 0.91 18.63
N ASP A 134 -2.38 0.55 19.90
CA ASP A 134 -1.40 1.19 20.74
C ASP A 134 0.04 0.66 20.49
N ALA A 135 1.02 1.30 21.11
CA ALA A 135 2.42 0.96 20.94
C ALA A 135 2.76 -0.47 21.45
N ASP A 136 2.14 -0.89 22.55
CA ASP A 136 2.41 -2.21 23.14
C ASP A 136 1.89 -3.34 22.23
N THR A 137 0.72 -3.15 21.66
CA THR A 137 0.13 -4.06 20.66
C THR A 137 1.02 -4.17 19.43
N LEU A 138 1.47 -3.03 18.89
CA LEU A 138 2.32 -3.00 17.68
C LEU A 138 3.69 -3.63 17.93
N ALA A 139 4.30 -3.41 19.08
CA ALA A 139 5.60 -4.00 19.43
C ALA A 139 5.59 -5.54 19.45
N GLN A 140 4.43 -6.16 19.70
CA GLN A 140 4.25 -7.61 19.63
C GLN A 140 4.11 -8.14 18.19
N LEU A 141 3.72 -7.27 17.25
CA LEU A 141 3.46 -7.65 15.86
C LEU A 141 4.66 -7.37 14.94
N ASP A 142 5.22 -6.18 15.04
CA ASP A 142 6.39 -5.72 14.27
C ASP A 142 7.05 -4.56 15.02
N ASN A 143 8.31 -4.72 15.39
CA ASN A 143 9.08 -3.72 16.17
C ASN A 143 9.23 -2.36 15.45
N ASN A 144 8.93 -2.27 14.17
CA ASN A 144 9.04 -1.04 13.38
C ASN A 144 7.69 -0.54 12.85
N ALA A 145 6.58 -0.96 13.48
CA ALA A 145 5.25 -0.52 13.11
C ALA A 145 4.80 0.70 13.94
N THR A 146 3.91 1.51 13.36
CA THR A 146 3.17 2.57 14.04
C THR A 146 1.70 2.55 13.59
N SER A 147 0.86 3.34 14.25
CA SER A 147 -0.56 3.53 13.91
C SER A 147 -0.92 5.00 13.89
N ILE A 148 -2.10 5.33 13.35
CA ILE A 148 -2.65 6.69 13.45
C ILE A 148 -2.78 7.10 14.93
N TYR A 149 -3.29 6.19 15.78
CA TYR A 149 -3.41 6.43 17.22
C TYR A 149 -2.08 6.78 17.88
N CYS A 150 -1.00 6.04 17.60
CA CYS A 150 0.34 6.33 18.12
C CYS A 150 0.87 7.70 17.69
N GLN A 151 0.46 8.20 16.52
CA GLN A 151 0.96 9.46 15.98
C GLN A 151 0.17 10.68 16.46
N CYS A 152 -1.14 10.56 16.68
CA CYS A 152 -1.97 11.72 17.05
C CYS A 152 -2.78 11.55 18.36
N GLY A 153 -2.75 10.40 19.01
CA GLY A 153 -3.47 10.11 20.26
C GLY A 153 -5.00 10.04 20.12
N ARG A 154 -5.51 9.94 18.89
CA ARG A 154 -6.96 9.88 18.62
C ARG A 154 -7.35 8.53 18.04
N SER A 155 -8.45 7.97 18.54
CA SER A 155 -9.10 6.82 17.93
C SER A 155 -10.13 7.27 16.88
N TYR A 156 -10.29 6.45 15.87
CA TYR A 156 -11.19 6.72 14.74
C TYR A 156 -12.20 5.59 14.58
N ASP A 157 -13.41 5.96 14.15
CA ASP A 157 -14.41 5.02 13.72
C ASP A 157 -14.02 4.41 12.37
N LEU A 158 -13.88 3.08 12.33
CA LEU A 158 -13.39 2.39 11.14
C LEU A 158 -14.39 2.44 9.98
N GLU A 159 -15.70 2.42 10.23
CA GLU A 159 -16.71 2.49 9.17
C GLU A 159 -16.62 3.82 8.42
N THR A 160 -16.45 4.93 9.16
CA THR A 160 -16.19 6.25 8.57
C THR A 160 -14.95 6.25 7.70
N LEU A 161 -13.86 5.63 8.18
CA LEU A 161 -12.61 5.56 7.43
C LEU A 161 -12.71 4.64 6.20
N TYR A 162 -13.44 3.53 6.26
CA TYR A 162 -13.72 2.69 5.08
C TYR A 162 -14.48 3.48 4.00
N ALA A 163 -15.50 4.25 4.38
CA ALA A 163 -16.23 5.12 3.45
C ALA A 163 -15.34 6.21 2.85
N GLY A 164 -14.48 6.82 3.67
CA GLY A 164 -13.48 7.79 3.23
C GLY A 164 -12.49 7.19 2.23
N LEU A 165 -11.93 6.01 2.54
CA LEU A 165 -11.01 5.30 1.66
C LEU A 165 -11.67 4.92 0.33
N PHE A 166 -12.91 4.43 0.37
CA PHE A 166 -13.67 4.11 -0.84
C PHE A 166 -13.84 5.35 -1.74
N THR A 167 -14.26 6.47 -1.15
CA THR A 167 -14.45 7.73 -1.87
C THR A 167 -13.13 8.21 -2.51
N ALA A 168 -12.04 8.20 -1.75
CA ALA A 168 -10.72 8.56 -2.24
C ALA A 168 -10.25 7.62 -3.35
N ALA A 169 -10.39 6.30 -3.17
CA ALA A 169 -9.95 5.30 -4.12
C ALA A 169 -10.71 5.41 -5.46
N ILE A 170 -12.04 5.59 -5.43
CA ILE A 170 -12.83 5.79 -6.65
C ILE A 170 -12.43 7.07 -7.38
N ARG A 171 -12.30 8.20 -6.67
CA ARG A 171 -11.88 9.48 -7.25
C ARG A 171 -10.51 9.37 -7.93
N ILE A 172 -9.54 8.73 -7.29
CA ILE A 172 -8.19 8.56 -7.83
C ILE A 172 -8.21 7.56 -8.99
N TYR A 173 -9.00 6.49 -8.91
CA TYR A 173 -9.12 5.52 -9.97
C TYR A 173 -9.78 6.08 -11.23
N GLU A 174 -10.84 6.86 -11.10
CA GLU A 174 -11.47 7.55 -12.24
C GLU A 174 -10.48 8.51 -12.91
N ARG A 175 -9.67 9.21 -12.11
CA ARG A 175 -8.61 10.08 -12.63
C ARG A 175 -7.51 9.26 -13.33
N TYR A 176 -7.12 8.12 -12.77
CA TYR A 176 -6.18 7.19 -13.43
C TYR A 176 -6.70 6.73 -14.79
N LEU A 177 -7.98 6.38 -14.90
CA LEU A 177 -8.56 5.95 -16.18
C LEU A 177 -8.58 7.03 -17.27
N SER A 178 -8.56 8.30 -16.89
CA SER A 178 -8.48 9.44 -17.83
C SER A 178 -7.05 9.92 -18.06
N SER A 179 -6.17 9.82 -17.07
CA SER A 179 -4.78 10.30 -17.11
C SER A 179 -3.87 9.40 -16.26
N PRO A 180 -3.50 8.21 -16.74
CA PRO A 180 -2.67 7.27 -15.99
C PRO A 180 -1.32 7.86 -15.56
N GLU A 181 -0.69 8.63 -16.45
CA GLU A 181 0.61 9.28 -16.23
C GLU A 181 0.58 10.27 -15.08
N GLU A 182 -0.53 10.96 -14.85
CA GLU A 182 -0.67 11.89 -13.74
C GLU A 182 -0.69 11.17 -12.40
N ILE A 183 -1.44 10.08 -12.29
CA ILE A 183 -1.50 9.28 -11.06
C ILE A 183 -0.15 8.65 -10.75
N ILE A 184 0.54 8.14 -11.77
CA ILE A 184 1.89 7.60 -11.61
C ILE A 184 2.88 8.69 -11.19
N PHE A 185 2.77 9.88 -11.75
CA PHE A 185 3.59 11.02 -11.32
C PHE A 185 3.34 11.40 -9.85
N LEU A 186 2.07 11.49 -9.41
CA LEU A 186 1.71 11.79 -8.03
C LEU A 186 2.22 10.70 -7.06
N TRP A 187 2.09 9.44 -7.45
CA TRP A 187 2.60 8.31 -6.66
C TRP A 187 4.13 8.34 -6.53
N LYS A 188 4.85 8.61 -7.61
CA LYS A 188 6.32 8.79 -7.57
C LYS A 188 6.72 9.95 -6.66
N LYS A 189 5.99 11.07 -6.74
CA LYS A 189 6.19 12.24 -5.86
C LYS A 189 5.94 11.93 -4.39
N ALA A 190 4.97 11.05 -4.08
CA ALA A 190 4.69 10.59 -2.73
C ALA A 190 5.83 9.72 -2.14
N ASN A 191 6.76 9.24 -2.98
CA ASN A 191 7.94 8.53 -2.54
C ASN A 191 9.07 9.52 -2.19
N ARG A 192 9.33 9.70 -0.90
CA ARG A 192 10.34 10.66 -0.41
C ARG A 192 11.77 10.10 -0.41
N LEU A 193 12.03 9.00 -1.09
CA LEU A 193 13.37 8.39 -1.16
C LEU A 193 14.27 8.98 -2.24
N GLN A 194 13.70 9.76 -3.17
CA GLN A 194 14.46 10.32 -4.30
C GLN A 194 15.65 11.17 -3.82
N GLY A 195 16.84 10.88 -4.37
CA GLY A 195 18.08 11.52 -4.00
C GLY A 195 18.75 11.01 -2.71
N ARG A 196 18.09 10.08 -1.98
CA ARG A 196 18.62 9.55 -0.73
C ARG A 196 19.47 8.31 -0.93
N LEU A 197 20.48 8.17 -0.06
CA LEU A 197 21.26 6.96 0.05
C LEU A 197 20.42 5.89 0.75
N ILE A 198 20.23 4.74 0.10
CA ILE A 198 19.44 3.63 0.63
C ILE A 198 20.21 2.30 0.52
N GLU A 199 19.79 1.31 1.30
CA GLU A 199 20.16 -0.09 1.11
C GLU A 199 19.00 -0.84 0.46
N ALA A 200 19.22 -1.33 -0.76
CA ALA A 200 18.29 -2.16 -1.49
C ALA A 200 18.67 -3.63 -1.34
N VAL A 201 17.71 -4.44 -0.93
CA VAL A 201 17.89 -5.89 -0.70
C VAL A 201 17.16 -6.64 -1.79
N ARG A 202 17.89 -7.43 -2.58
CA ARG A 202 17.31 -8.33 -3.60
C ARG A 202 16.69 -9.58 -2.96
N PRO A 203 15.82 -10.30 -3.68
CA PRO A 203 15.23 -11.55 -3.18
C PRO A 203 16.25 -12.64 -2.82
N ASP A 204 17.41 -12.64 -3.46
CA ASP A 204 18.54 -13.56 -3.19
C ASP A 204 19.36 -13.15 -1.95
N GLY A 205 18.97 -12.06 -1.26
CA GLY A 205 19.67 -11.52 -0.10
C GLY A 205 20.81 -10.55 -0.42
N THR A 206 21.14 -10.32 -1.70
CA THR A 206 22.17 -9.34 -2.10
C THR A 206 21.75 -7.94 -1.67
N VAL A 207 22.63 -7.24 -0.96
CA VAL A 207 22.45 -5.85 -0.52
C VAL A 207 23.27 -4.92 -1.39
N LEU A 208 22.64 -3.95 -2.01
CA LEU A 208 23.30 -2.85 -2.74
C LEU A 208 23.01 -1.54 -2.04
N ARG A 209 24.04 -0.71 -1.86
CA ARG A 209 23.93 0.61 -1.25
C ARG A 209 24.18 1.68 -2.30
N GLY A 210 23.17 2.51 -2.56
CA GLY A 210 23.26 3.52 -3.62
C GLY A 210 22.20 4.61 -3.46
N ILE A 211 22.21 5.55 -4.39
CA ILE A 211 21.25 6.67 -4.42
C ILE A 211 19.97 6.24 -5.14
N PHE A 212 18.84 6.35 -4.46
CA PHE A 212 17.54 6.17 -5.08
C PHE A 212 17.28 7.29 -6.09
N ARG A 213 17.21 6.97 -7.38
CA ARG A 213 17.04 7.97 -8.44
C ARG A 213 15.62 8.18 -8.88
N ASP A 214 14.90 7.09 -9.16
CA ASP A 214 13.52 7.17 -9.63
C ASP A 214 12.82 5.81 -9.53
N ILE A 215 11.55 5.80 -9.90
CA ILE A 215 10.75 4.61 -10.19
C ILE A 215 10.45 4.63 -11.69
N ALA A 216 10.80 3.57 -12.40
CA ALA A 216 10.52 3.41 -13.82
C ALA A 216 9.00 3.34 -14.09
N PRO A 217 8.53 3.57 -15.33
CA PRO A 217 7.11 3.51 -15.67
C PRO A 217 6.40 2.20 -15.33
N ASP A 218 7.13 1.10 -15.27
CA ASP A 218 6.63 -0.24 -14.89
C ASP A 218 6.80 -0.56 -13.40
N GLY A 219 7.17 0.43 -12.56
CA GLY A 219 7.27 0.32 -11.10
C GLY A 219 8.61 -0.15 -10.56
N ALA A 220 9.57 -0.48 -11.41
CA ALA A 220 10.91 -0.87 -10.97
C ALA A 220 11.65 0.32 -10.36
N MET A 221 12.37 0.07 -9.27
CA MET A 221 13.25 1.07 -8.67
C MET A 221 14.55 1.24 -9.47
N LEU A 222 14.97 2.47 -9.63
CA LEU A 222 16.26 2.84 -10.23
C LEU A 222 17.20 3.33 -9.13
N LEU A 223 18.27 2.56 -8.92
CA LEU A 223 19.31 2.82 -7.92
C LEU A 223 20.65 3.15 -8.64
N GLU A 224 21.25 4.26 -8.32
CA GLU A 224 22.59 4.59 -8.80
C GLU A 224 23.66 4.17 -7.79
N LEU A 225 24.59 3.36 -8.26
CA LEU A 225 25.77 2.91 -7.53
C LEU A 225 26.99 3.10 -8.43
N ASP A 226 28.02 3.81 -7.95
CA ASP A 226 29.28 4.05 -8.68
C ASP A 226 29.05 4.59 -10.11
N ASN A 227 28.18 5.59 -10.26
CA ASN A 227 27.74 6.17 -11.55
C ASN A 227 27.09 5.16 -12.51
N THR A 228 26.68 3.99 -12.03
CA THR A 228 25.98 2.99 -12.82
C THR A 228 24.53 2.84 -12.32
N MET A 229 23.57 2.81 -13.25
CA MET A 229 22.17 2.63 -12.92
C MET A 229 21.82 1.15 -12.79
N HIS A 230 21.36 0.75 -11.61
CA HIS A 230 20.85 -0.59 -11.32
C HIS A 230 19.33 -0.58 -11.24
N ARG A 231 18.69 -1.55 -11.90
CA ARG A 231 17.26 -1.73 -11.90
C ARG A 231 16.87 -2.83 -10.91
N PHE A 232 15.80 -2.58 -10.15
CA PHE A 232 15.18 -3.50 -9.20
C PHE A 232 13.70 -3.64 -9.54
N ASP A 233 13.32 -4.80 -10.07
CA ASP A 233 11.91 -5.13 -10.35
C ASP A 233 11.17 -5.61 -9.09
N CYS A 234 11.92 -6.07 -8.10
CA CYS A 234 11.42 -6.50 -6.78
C CYS A 234 12.54 -6.39 -5.74
N GLY A 235 12.16 -6.44 -4.47
CA GLY A 235 13.09 -6.36 -3.34
C GLY A 235 12.49 -5.60 -2.17
N ASP A 236 13.30 -5.32 -1.18
CA ASP A 236 12.98 -4.48 -0.03
C ASP A 236 14.00 -3.35 0.09
N ILE A 237 13.60 -2.23 0.69
CA ILE A 237 14.50 -1.12 1.04
C ILE A 237 14.63 -1.06 2.55
N LYS A 238 15.86 -0.97 3.05
CA LYS A 238 16.13 -0.56 4.42
C LYS A 238 16.34 0.95 4.46
N ILE A 239 15.55 1.63 5.28
CA ILE A 239 15.75 3.06 5.58
C ILE A 239 16.86 3.15 6.64
N THR A 240 17.89 3.93 6.35
CA THR A 240 18.97 4.18 7.33
C THR A 240 18.50 5.21 8.38
N PRO A 241 19.04 5.20 9.63
CA PRO A 241 18.64 6.14 10.68
C PRO A 241 18.77 7.62 10.33
N SER A 242 19.64 7.99 9.39
CA SER A 242 19.76 9.38 8.87
C SER A 242 18.51 9.89 8.13
N PHE A 243 17.44 9.10 8.08
CA PHE A 243 16.17 9.48 7.42
C PHE A 243 15.36 10.50 8.24
N ASP A 244 15.53 10.52 9.57
CA ASP A 244 14.75 11.36 10.50
C ASP A 244 15.37 12.77 10.70
N GLU A 245 16.53 13.08 10.08
CA GLU A 245 17.29 14.32 10.30
C GLU A 245 17.06 15.42 9.23
N VAL A 246 15.93 15.38 8.48
CA VAL A 246 15.62 16.42 7.47
C VAL A 246 14.20 16.94 7.60
#